data_8bc899a93b9551daf24e81b5c6195f0e
#
_entry.id   8bc899a93b9551daf24e81b5c6195f0e
#
_cell.length_a   1.000
_cell.length_b   1.000
_cell.length_c   1.000
_cell.angle_alpha   90.00
_cell.angle_beta   90.00
_cell.angle_gamma   90.00
#
_symmetry.space_group_name_H-M   'P 1'
#
loop_
_entity.id
_entity.type
_entity.pdbx_description
1 polymer ?
#
loop_
_entity_poly.entity_id
_entity_poly.type
_entity_poly.pdbx_seq_one_letter_code
_entity_poly.pdbx_strand_id
1 'polypeptide(L)'
;MILIAVLLAGMTVHAQQVVSGVVKDRQTGDVLSHVSITAEGTEAHTVTNDEGRFTLKVNNAPTYIQLSHIGYKTRRQQLNGQTEGLQIMMTSHAITLDEVVVSVNDPLEIVRAAMKRIQSNYPMQPELMRCFYREVTRRGSRHIAVAEAVMDMYKSSYRYGPDGDAVGILKGRRLMSMKSKDTLGVKIQGGPMMPLLADVAKNPEYLLNEQDLAQCDLYQKQPAKLNDRLHYVIQVVPHDITYYPLMGGLLYIDQESLTITRAELELDVRDWRSASEYMLVKKPLGLRFRPKLLTMTIGYSTDMQGVTRMNYLRNEMRFNCDWKRRLFASTFTTVCEMVVTDRLATGRDAKRPSGHSSFGIRERFYDRVEYFDDPDFWADYNIIEPTESLEHAIDRLRKKLRN
;
A
#
# COMPACT_ATOMS: atom_id res chain seq x y z
N MET A 1 -6.70 15.14 -64.52
CA MET A 1 -5.65 14.65 -63.57
C MET A 1 -5.92 15.27 -62.20
N ILE A 2 -6.58 14.52 -61.34
CA ILE A 2 -6.91 14.99 -59.99
C ILE A 2 -5.83 14.40 -59.06
N LEU A 3 -5.04 15.31 -58.46
CA LEU A 3 -3.98 14.97 -57.51
C LEU A 3 -4.63 14.75 -56.13
N ILE A 4 -4.72 13.48 -55.70
CA ILE A 4 -5.17 13.14 -54.35
C ILE A 4 -3.94 13.28 -53.42
N ALA A 5 -3.90 14.37 -52.67
CA ALA A 5 -2.97 14.57 -51.58
C ALA A 5 -3.45 13.70 -50.36
N VAL A 6 -2.82 12.57 -50.13
CA VAL A 6 -3.02 11.77 -48.93
C VAL A 6 -2.34 12.52 -47.76
N LEU A 7 -3.13 13.16 -46.92
CA LEU A 7 -2.68 13.65 -45.60
C LEU A 7 -2.43 12.42 -44.71
N LEU A 8 -1.18 11.99 -44.62
CA LEU A 8 -0.71 11.12 -43.54
C LEU A 8 -0.73 11.96 -42.25
N ALA A 9 -1.86 11.96 -41.55
CA ALA A 9 -1.89 12.36 -40.16
C ALA A 9 -1.02 11.35 -39.38
N GLY A 10 0.21 11.73 -39.09
CA GLY A 10 1.09 10.96 -38.22
C GLY A 10 0.44 10.86 -36.87
N MET A 11 -0.24 9.74 -36.58
CA MET A 11 -0.55 9.33 -35.23
C MET A 11 0.80 9.08 -34.57
N THR A 12 1.24 10.00 -33.71
CA THR A 12 2.35 9.77 -32.80
C THR A 12 1.89 8.71 -31.81
N VAL A 13 2.17 7.46 -32.14
CA VAL A 13 2.08 6.36 -31.18
C VAL A 13 3.13 6.69 -30.12
N HIS A 14 2.73 7.24 -28.99
CA HIS A 14 3.58 7.38 -27.83
C HIS A 14 3.79 5.97 -27.31
N ALA A 15 4.92 5.38 -27.68
CA ALA A 15 5.33 4.09 -27.11
C ALA A 15 5.57 4.31 -25.62
N GLN A 16 4.83 3.57 -24.80
CA GLN A 16 5.04 3.53 -23.35
C GLN A 16 6.47 3.05 -23.08
N GLN A 17 7.25 3.84 -22.37
CA GLN A 17 8.60 3.47 -21.99
C GLN A 17 8.60 2.74 -20.66
N VAL A 18 9.39 1.67 -20.57
CA VAL A 18 9.58 0.87 -19.37
C VAL A 18 10.89 1.28 -18.70
N VAL A 19 10.83 1.55 -17.39
CA VAL A 19 12.00 1.74 -16.53
C VAL A 19 11.99 0.62 -15.50
N SER A 20 13.03 -0.21 -15.45
CA SER A 20 13.09 -1.37 -14.55
C SER A 20 14.46 -1.57 -13.94
N GLY A 21 14.50 -2.21 -12.76
CA GLY A 21 15.76 -2.48 -12.08
C GLY A 21 15.61 -3.09 -10.71
N VAL A 22 16.74 -3.12 -10.00
CA VAL A 22 16.85 -3.60 -8.61
C VAL A 22 17.49 -2.52 -7.76
N VAL A 23 16.93 -2.31 -6.57
CA VAL A 23 17.44 -1.35 -5.59
C VAL A 23 18.09 -2.10 -4.43
N LYS A 24 19.30 -1.69 -4.06
CA LYS A 24 20.09 -2.31 -2.99
C LYS A 24 20.70 -1.28 -2.06
N ASP A 25 20.96 -1.69 -0.84
CA ASP A 25 21.81 -0.95 0.09
C ASP A 25 23.26 -0.93 -0.42
N ARG A 26 23.87 0.24 -0.44
CA ARG A 26 25.26 0.41 -0.92
C ARG A 26 26.27 -0.26 -0.02
N GLN A 27 26.02 -0.31 1.28
CA GLN A 27 26.99 -0.79 2.26
C GLN A 27 26.91 -2.31 2.45
N THR A 28 25.70 -2.85 2.56
CA THR A 28 25.47 -4.27 2.84
C THR A 28 25.27 -5.10 1.57
N GLY A 29 24.82 -4.47 0.47
CA GLY A 29 24.44 -5.16 -0.76
C GLY A 29 23.05 -5.81 -0.70
N ASP A 30 22.35 -5.70 0.43
CA ASP A 30 21.01 -6.25 0.61
C ASP A 30 20.01 -5.53 -0.29
N VAL A 31 19.01 -6.26 -0.75
CA VAL A 31 17.92 -5.68 -1.53
C VAL A 31 17.02 -4.79 -0.65
N LEU A 32 16.53 -3.69 -1.21
CA LEU A 32 15.63 -2.77 -0.51
C LEU A 32 14.21 -2.90 -1.03
N SER A 33 13.33 -3.42 -0.19
CA SER A 33 11.89 -3.52 -0.45
C SER A 33 11.17 -2.20 -0.16
N HIS A 34 10.04 -2.00 -0.83
CA HIS A 34 9.12 -0.86 -0.61
C HIS A 34 9.78 0.52 -0.79
N VAL A 35 10.84 0.61 -1.59
CA VAL A 35 11.41 1.88 -2.03
C VAL A 35 10.40 2.55 -2.96
N SER A 36 10.03 3.77 -2.65
CA SER A 36 9.16 4.61 -3.48
C SER A 36 9.94 5.10 -4.70
N ILE A 37 9.39 4.94 -5.89
CA ILE A 37 10.00 5.33 -7.16
C ILE A 37 9.02 6.16 -7.97
N THR A 38 9.41 7.39 -8.29
CA THR A 38 8.60 8.34 -9.05
C THR A 38 9.37 8.80 -10.29
N ALA A 39 8.72 8.85 -11.44
CA ALA A 39 9.28 9.46 -12.64
C ALA A 39 9.15 10.98 -12.57
N GLU A 40 10.28 11.68 -12.65
CA GLU A 40 10.30 13.14 -12.53
C GLU A 40 9.51 13.81 -13.66
N GLY A 41 8.70 14.80 -13.28
CA GLY A 41 7.81 15.52 -14.23
C GLY A 41 6.54 14.76 -14.59
N THR A 42 6.25 13.63 -13.94
CA THR A 42 5.04 12.85 -14.12
C THR A 42 4.40 12.49 -12.77
N GLU A 43 3.19 11.96 -12.81
CA GLU A 43 2.54 11.38 -11.61
C GLU A 43 2.81 9.86 -11.51
N ALA A 44 3.56 9.27 -12.46
CA ALA A 44 3.81 7.83 -12.51
C ALA A 44 4.67 7.39 -11.32
N HIS A 45 4.17 6.42 -10.59
CA HIS A 45 4.77 5.93 -9.35
C HIS A 45 4.66 4.41 -9.24
N THR A 46 5.65 3.81 -8.59
CA THR A 46 5.66 2.40 -8.17
C THR A 46 6.49 2.23 -6.90
N VAL A 47 6.54 1.00 -6.38
CA VAL A 47 7.43 0.62 -5.28
C VAL A 47 8.21 -0.65 -5.63
N THR A 48 9.39 -0.85 -5.00
CA THR A 48 10.10 -2.12 -5.12
C THR A 48 9.36 -3.23 -4.38
N ASN A 49 9.37 -4.44 -4.94
CA ASN A 49 8.87 -5.64 -4.27
C ASN A 49 9.84 -6.13 -3.17
N ASP A 50 9.53 -7.26 -2.51
CA ASP A 50 10.35 -7.85 -1.45
C ASP A 50 11.76 -8.31 -1.91
N GLU A 51 12.01 -8.38 -3.22
CA GLU A 51 13.32 -8.68 -3.84
C GLU A 51 14.03 -7.41 -4.35
N GLY A 52 13.52 -6.22 -4.01
CA GLY A 52 14.07 -4.94 -4.44
C GLY A 52 13.84 -4.63 -5.92
N ARG A 53 13.06 -5.44 -6.65
CA ARG A 53 12.77 -5.24 -8.08
C ARG A 53 11.62 -4.25 -8.27
N PHE A 54 11.70 -3.48 -9.35
CA PHE A 54 10.63 -2.58 -9.78
C PHE A 54 10.51 -2.51 -11.29
N THR A 55 9.31 -2.18 -11.74
CA THR A 55 9.00 -1.81 -13.11
C THR A 55 8.07 -0.60 -13.07
N LEU A 56 8.46 0.47 -13.78
CA LEU A 56 7.72 1.71 -13.90
C LEU A 56 7.49 2.02 -15.39
N LYS A 57 6.25 2.12 -15.79
CA LYS A 57 5.82 2.45 -17.16
C LYS A 57 5.42 3.92 -17.21
N VAL A 58 5.93 4.63 -18.20
CA VAL A 58 5.70 6.06 -18.39
C VAL A 58 5.38 6.34 -19.84
N ASN A 59 4.49 7.31 -20.10
CA ASN A 59 4.09 7.68 -21.46
C ASN A 59 5.16 8.50 -22.19
N ASN A 60 5.99 9.22 -21.44
CA ASN A 60 7.11 10.00 -21.96
C ASN A 60 8.38 9.57 -21.24
N ALA A 61 9.49 9.47 -21.98
CA ALA A 61 10.79 9.12 -21.41
C ALA A 61 11.20 10.13 -20.32
N PRO A 62 11.23 9.74 -19.03
CA PRO A 62 11.73 10.63 -18.00
C PRO A 62 13.24 10.71 -18.10
N THR A 63 13.79 11.89 -17.86
CA THR A 63 15.26 12.05 -17.76
C THR A 63 15.78 11.46 -16.45
N TYR A 64 14.96 11.53 -15.39
CA TYR A 64 15.32 11.08 -14.07
C TYR A 64 14.17 10.31 -13.40
N ILE A 65 14.54 9.38 -12.53
CA ILE A 65 13.65 8.82 -11.50
C ILE A 65 14.18 9.20 -10.12
N GLN A 66 13.27 9.45 -9.21
CA GLN A 66 13.57 9.71 -7.81
C GLN A 66 13.22 8.47 -6.98
N LEU A 67 14.15 8.06 -6.11
CA LEU A 67 13.99 6.95 -5.19
C LEU A 67 14.06 7.46 -3.75
N SER A 68 13.11 7.02 -2.94
CA SER A 68 12.99 7.42 -1.53
C SER A 68 12.67 6.21 -0.65
N HIS A 69 13.38 6.10 0.46
CA HIS A 69 13.15 5.08 1.48
C HIS A 69 13.52 5.62 2.86
N ILE A 70 12.76 5.20 3.89
CA ILE A 70 13.04 5.61 5.27
C ILE A 70 14.45 5.20 5.70
N GLY A 71 15.20 6.11 6.29
CA GLY A 71 16.57 5.87 6.73
C GLY A 71 17.64 5.92 5.62
N TYR A 72 17.26 6.29 4.40
CA TYR A 72 18.17 6.42 3.24
C TYR A 72 18.14 7.85 2.68
N LYS A 73 19.28 8.25 2.07
CA LYS A 73 19.35 9.47 1.28
C LYS A 73 18.49 9.32 0.04
N THR A 74 17.70 10.33 -0.27
CA THR A 74 16.95 10.41 -1.53
C THR A 74 17.93 10.29 -2.70
N ARG A 75 17.63 9.41 -3.63
CA ARG A 75 18.44 9.22 -4.83
C ARG A 75 17.70 9.67 -6.07
N ARG A 76 18.28 10.63 -6.77
CA ARG A 76 17.90 11.01 -8.12
C ARG A 76 18.77 10.26 -9.10
N GLN A 77 18.19 9.34 -9.88
CA GLN A 77 18.87 8.50 -10.85
C GLN A 77 18.61 9.02 -12.27
N GLN A 78 19.68 9.41 -12.94
CA GLN A 78 19.61 9.78 -14.37
C GLN A 78 19.56 8.51 -15.22
N LEU A 79 18.74 8.50 -16.26
CA LEU A 79 18.50 7.32 -17.09
C LEU A 79 19.44 7.21 -18.30
N ASN A 80 20.00 8.32 -18.83
CA ASN A 80 21.01 8.37 -19.90
C ASN A 80 20.76 7.39 -21.08
N GLY A 81 19.48 7.14 -21.40
CA GLY A 81 19.06 6.19 -22.43
C GLY A 81 19.01 4.72 -21.97
N GLN A 82 19.57 4.36 -20.81
CA GLN A 82 19.39 3.04 -20.21
C GLN A 82 18.17 3.10 -19.27
N THR A 83 17.14 2.31 -19.57
CA THR A 83 15.91 2.29 -18.79
C THR A 83 15.62 0.94 -18.16
N GLU A 84 16.22 -0.13 -18.64
CA GLU A 84 16.00 -1.49 -18.15
C GLU A 84 17.22 -2.08 -17.48
N GLY A 85 17.01 -2.99 -16.52
CA GLY A 85 18.05 -3.70 -15.80
C GLY A 85 18.93 -2.82 -14.92
N LEU A 86 18.41 -1.69 -14.45
CA LEU A 86 19.14 -0.75 -13.61
C LEU A 86 19.54 -1.39 -12.27
N GLN A 87 20.82 -1.20 -11.88
CA GLN A 87 21.31 -1.57 -10.55
C GLN A 87 21.49 -0.28 -9.75
N ILE A 88 20.58 -0.01 -8.82
CA ILE A 88 20.53 1.25 -8.08
C ILE A 88 20.95 1.01 -6.63
N MET A 89 22.03 1.69 -6.23
CA MET A 89 22.55 1.59 -4.87
C MET A 89 22.12 2.80 -4.05
N MET A 90 21.32 2.61 -3.00
CA MET A 90 20.97 3.67 -2.05
C MET A 90 21.96 3.71 -0.90
N THR A 91 22.22 4.89 -0.39
CA THR A 91 23.12 5.10 0.75
C THR A 91 22.30 5.33 2.00
N SER A 92 22.53 4.52 3.04
CA SER A 92 21.91 4.73 4.35
C SER A 92 22.27 6.10 4.91
N HIS A 93 21.33 6.75 5.59
CA HIS A 93 21.51 8.04 6.21
C HIS A 93 21.66 7.85 7.73
N ALA A 94 22.90 7.71 8.19
CA ALA A 94 23.16 7.76 9.62
C ALA A 94 22.88 9.19 10.13
N ILE A 95 22.02 9.30 11.16
CA ILE A 95 21.74 10.57 11.84
C ILE A 95 22.88 10.84 12.79
N THR A 96 23.55 11.98 12.64
CA THR A 96 24.59 12.39 13.56
C THR A 96 24.00 13.01 14.81
N LEU A 97 24.72 12.94 15.94
CA LEU A 97 24.27 13.52 17.22
C LEU A 97 24.00 15.03 17.12
N ASP A 98 24.70 15.73 16.24
CA ASP A 98 24.51 17.17 16.01
C ASP A 98 23.20 17.52 15.29
N GLU A 99 22.59 16.53 14.58
CA GLU A 99 21.29 16.68 13.93
C GLU A 99 20.12 16.40 14.88
N VAL A 100 20.39 15.82 16.04
CA VAL A 100 19.38 15.52 17.05
C VAL A 100 19.15 16.75 17.89
N VAL A 101 18.25 17.63 17.46
CA VAL A 101 17.66 18.62 18.37
C VAL A 101 16.79 17.83 19.35
N VAL A 102 17.27 17.63 20.57
CA VAL A 102 16.47 17.07 21.67
C VAL A 102 15.41 18.10 22.02
N SER A 103 14.35 18.13 21.26
CA SER A 103 13.14 18.85 21.63
C SER A 103 12.46 18.01 22.72
N VAL A 104 12.38 18.56 23.93
CA VAL A 104 11.67 17.97 25.08
C VAL A 104 10.15 18.17 24.85
N ASN A 105 9.64 17.82 23.69
CA ASN A 105 8.21 17.91 23.43
C ASN A 105 7.59 16.58 23.86
N ASP A 106 6.50 16.66 24.61
CA ASP A 106 5.67 15.51 24.94
C ASP A 106 5.25 14.80 23.64
N PRO A 107 5.52 13.50 23.46
CA PRO A 107 5.11 12.75 22.27
C PRO A 107 3.62 12.88 21.93
N LEU A 108 2.77 13.00 22.94
CA LEU A 108 1.32 13.19 22.75
C LEU A 108 1.03 14.57 22.12
N GLU A 109 1.75 15.61 22.53
CA GLU A 109 1.58 16.95 21.96
C GLU A 109 2.07 17.01 20.50
N ILE A 110 3.11 16.25 20.12
CA ILE A 110 3.56 16.13 18.73
C ILE A 110 2.44 15.50 17.88
N VAL A 111 1.83 14.41 18.34
CA VAL A 111 0.73 13.74 17.64
C VAL A 111 -0.48 14.67 17.51
N ARG A 112 -0.88 15.35 18.59
CA ARG A 112 -1.97 16.33 18.57
C ARG A 112 -1.70 17.50 17.61
N ALA A 113 -0.46 17.98 17.56
CA ALA A 113 -0.07 19.04 16.62
C ALA A 113 -0.14 18.56 15.17
N ALA A 114 0.29 17.33 14.89
CA ALA A 114 0.16 16.72 13.56
C ALA A 114 -1.32 16.57 13.13
N MET A 115 -2.20 16.15 14.04
CA MET A 115 -3.64 16.04 13.77
C MET A 115 -4.25 17.41 13.42
N LYS A 116 -3.87 18.48 14.12
CA LYS A 116 -4.33 19.85 13.82
C LYS A 116 -3.87 20.34 12.44
N ARG A 117 -2.79 19.78 11.89
CA ARG A 117 -2.24 20.12 10.57
C ARG A 117 -2.86 19.34 9.40
N ILE A 118 -3.72 18.37 9.65
CA ILE A 118 -4.33 17.57 8.58
C ILE A 118 -5.01 18.45 7.53
N GLN A 119 -5.79 19.45 7.95
CA GLN A 119 -6.49 20.34 7.02
C GLN A 119 -5.58 21.25 6.19
N SER A 120 -4.34 21.50 6.63
CA SER A 120 -3.38 22.32 5.88
C SER A 120 -2.44 21.48 5.01
N ASN A 121 -2.18 20.24 5.39
CA ASN A 121 -1.16 19.40 4.76
C ASN A 121 -1.69 18.36 3.80
N TYR A 122 -3.01 18.07 3.81
CA TYR A 122 -3.64 17.05 2.98
C TYR A 122 -4.73 17.64 2.08
N PRO A 123 -5.19 16.92 1.04
CA PRO A 123 -6.13 17.45 0.06
C PRO A 123 -7.46 17.89 0.66
N MET A 124 -7.85 19.15 0.42
CA MET A 124 -9.15 19.70 0.80
C MET A 124 -10.18 19.62 -0.33
N GLN A 125 -9.78 19.15 -1.49
CA GLN A 125 -10.63 18.86 -2.65
C GLN A 125 -10.70 17.34 -2.85
N PRO A 126 -11.78 16.81 -3.42
CA PRO A 126 -11.82 15.41 -3.81
C PRO A 126 -10.75 15.08 -4.85
N GLU A 127 -10.22 13.87 -4.79
CA GLU A 127 -9.23 13.37 -5.75
C GLU A 127 -9.61 11.99 -6.26
N LEU A 128 -9.30 11.72 -7.52
CA LEU A 128 -9.42 10.41 -8.16
C LEU A 128 -8.03 9.94 -8.55
N MET A 129 -7.63 8.78 -8.03
CA MET A 129 -6.31 8.20 -8.23
C MET A 129 -6.44 6.81 -8.84
N ARG A 130 -5.55 6.47 -9.77
CA ARG A 130 -5.35 5.12 -10.27
C ARG A 130 -4.45 4.35 -9.31
N CYS A 131 -4.83 3.13 -8.98
CA CYS A 131 -4.08 2.27 -8.07
C CYS A 131 -3.94 0.87 -8.63
N PHE A 132 -2.84 0.21 -8.33
CA PHE A 132 -2.72 -1.24 -8.41
C PHE A 132 -2.93 -1.84 -7.02
N TYR A 133 -3.73 -2.90 -6.94
CA TYR A 133 -4.01 -3.66 -5.72
C TYR A 133 -3.74 -5.13 -5.94
N ARG A 134 -3.06 -5.77 -5.00
CA ARG A 134 -2.78 -7.20 -4.97
C ARG A 134 -3.14 -7.80 -3.63
N GLU A 135 -3.76 -8.99 -3.66
CA GLU A 135 -4.00 -9.81 -2.50
C GLU A 135 -3.45 -11.21 -2.72
N VAL A 136 -2.55 -11.66 -1.86
CA VAL A 136 -1.90 -12.97 -1.94
C VAL A 136 -2.20 -13.74 -0.67
N THR A 137 -2.80 -14.93 -0.78
CA THR A 137 -3.04 -15.80 0.36
C THR A 137 -2.17 -17.05 0.30
N ARG A 138 -1.49 -17.33 1.42
CA ARG A 138 -0.68 -18.53 1.62
C ARG A 138 -1.29 -19.40 2.71
N ARG A 139 -1.12 -20.70 2.58
CA ARG A 139 -1.33 -21.69 3.63
C ARG A 139 0.01 -22.31 4.01
N GLY A 140 0.53 -22.00 5.19
CA GLY A 140 1.94 -22.22 5.50
C GLY A 140 2.82 -21.45 4.49
N SER A 141 3.78 -22.14 3.87
CA SER A 141 4.65 -21.56 2.82
C SER A 141 4.04 -21.57 1.41
N ARG A 142 2.89 -22.22 1.20
CA ARG A 142 2.32 -22.44 -0.13
C ARG A 142 1.30 -21.37 -0.50
N HIS A 143 1.52 -20.68 -1.61
CA HIS A 143 0.53 -19.79 -2.22
C HIS A 143 -0.69 -20.58 -2.68
N ILE A 144 -1.87 -20.15 -2.28
CA ILE A 144 -3.15 -20.81 -2.58
C ILE A 144 -4.11 -19.91 -3.33
N ALA A 145 -3.93 -18.60 -3.26
CA ALA A 145 -4.74 -17.64 -4.00
C ALA A 145 -3.93 -16.37 -4.28
N VAL A 146 -4.17 -15.80 -5.45
CA VAL A 146 -3.66 -14.50 -5.89
C VAL A 146 -4.81 -13.78 -6.57
N ALA A 147 -5.07 -12.55 -6.19
CA ALA A 147 -6.01 -11.68 -6.88
C ALA A 147 -5.39 -10.28 -7.03
N GLU A 148 -5.56 -9.69 -8.19
CA GLU A 148 -4.98 -8.39 -8.54
C GLU A 148 -6.02 -7.55 -9.26
N ALA A 149 -5.95 -6.23 -9.07
CA ALA A 149 -6.76 -5.27 -9.82
C ALA A 149 -6.03 -3.96 -10.06
N VAL A 150 -6.33 -3.35 -11.18
CA VAL A 150 -6.23 -1.91 -11.37
C VAL A 150 -7.57 -1.32 -10.97
N MET A 151 -7.53 -0.31 -10.13
CA MET A 151 -8.72 0.31 -9.55
C MET A 151 -8.61 1.83 -9.52
N ASP A 152 -9.74 2.49 -9.54
CA ASP A 152 -9.85 3.92 -9.28
C ASP A 152 -10.26 4.13 -7.83
N MET A 153 -9.42 4.84 -7.09
CA MET A 153 -9.64 5.22 -5.71
C MET A 153 -10.07 6.69 -5.65
N TYR A 154 -11.32 6.90 -5.25
CA TYR A 154 -11.85 8.23 -4.99
C TYR A 154 -11.71 8.55 -3.51
N LYS A 155 -11.04 9.65 -3.20
CA LYS A 155 -10.97 10.21 -1.85
C LYS A 155 -11.68 11.54 -1.83
N SER A 156 -12.66 11.67 -0.97
CA SER A 156 -13.30 12.95 -0.65
C SER A 156 -12.31 13.86 0.09
N SER A 157 -12.70 15.09 0.39
CA SER A 157 -11.86 16.00 1.19
C SER A 157 -11.41 15.37 2.52
N TYR A 158 -10.16 15.62 2.93
CA TYR A 158 -9.65 15.24 4.26
C TYR A 158 -10.31 16.01 5.42
N ARG A 159 -11.19 16.96 5.12
CA ARG A 159 -12.06 17.59 6.12
C ARG A 159 -13.06 16.61 6.71
N TYR A 160 -13.42 15.57 5.96
CA TYR A 160 -14.40 14.56 6.35
C TYR A 160 -13.72 13.21 6.50
N GLY A 161 -14.33 12.32 7.28
CA GLY A 161 -13.88 10.92 7.38
C GLY A 161 -14.00 10.15 6.06
N PRO A 162 -13.72 8.85 6.07
CA PRO A 162 -13.66 8.02 4.86
C PRO A 162 -15.03 7.65 4.27
N ASP A 163 -16.15 8.00 4.89
CA ASP A 163 -17.51 7.58 4.46
C ASP A 163 -17.87 8.04 3.03
N GLY A 164 -17.30 9.17 2.59
CA GLY A 164 -17.44 9.69 1.24
C GLY A 164 -16.55 9.00 0.21
N ASP A 165 -15.59 8.22 0.62
CA ASP A 165 -14.59 7.58 -0.23
C ASP A 165 -15.17 6.35 -0.95
N ALA A 166 -14.54 5.96 -2.06
CA ALA A 166 -14.98 4.82 -2.84
C ALA A 166 -13.85 4.21 -3.67
N VAL A 167 -13.99 2.93 -3.97
CA VAL A 167 -13.12 2.22 -4.92
C VAL A 167 -13.95 1.69 -6.06
N GLY A 168 -13.43 1.85 -7.28
CA GLY A 168 -13.97 1.23 -8.49
C GLY A 168 -12.94 0.28 -9.11
N ILE A 169 -13.33 -0.98 -9.33
CA ILE A 169 -12.48 -1.96 -10.01
C ILE A 169 -12.64 -1.74 -11.52
N LEU A 170 -11.53 -1.50 -12.21
CA LEU A 170 -11.49 -1.33 -13.66
C LEU A 170 -11.18 -2.64 -14.37
N LYS A 171 -10.10 -3.30 -13.95
CA LYS A 171 -9.61 -4.53 -14.53
C LYS A 171 -9.03 -5.38 -13.41
N GLY A 172 -9.38 -6.64 -13.35
CA GLY A 172 -8.89 -7.50 -12.29
C GLY A 172 -8.82 -8.95 -12.71
N ARG A 173 -8.01 -9.71 -12.00
CA ARG A 173 -7.80 -11.14 -12.27
C ARG A 173 -7.55 -11.92 -10.99
N ARG A 174 -7.87 -13.20 -10.99
CA ARG A 174 -7.63 -14.10 -9.86
C ARG A 174 -7.11 -15.47 -10.29
N LEU A 175 -6.37 -16.07 -9.38
CA LEU A 175 -5.98 -17.48 -9.40
C LEU A 175 -6.20 -18.10 -8.04
N MET A 176 -6.82 -19.26 -7.98
CA MET A 176 -7.11 -19.95 -6.73
C MET A 176 -6.81 -21.44 -6.84
N SER A 177 -6.36 -22.04 -5.74
CA SER A 177 -6.21 -23.49 -5.63
C SER A 177 -7.58 -24.15 -5.60
N MET A 178 -7.79 -25.13 -6.48
CA MET A 178 -9.02 -25.94 -6.54
C MET A 178 -9.13 -26.99 -5.43
N LYS A 179 -8.11 -27.15 -4.59
CA LYS A 179 -8.13 -28.14 -3.51
C LYS A 179 -9.04 -27.70 -2.38
N SER A 180 -10.03 -28.51 -2.00
CA SER A 180 -10.97 -28.22 -0.91
C SER A 180 -10.30 -27.89 0.42
N LYS A 181 -9.12 -28.48 0.69
CA LYS A 181 -8.33 -28.17 1.90
C LYS A 181 -7.71 -26.76 1.91
N ASP A 182 -7.61 -26.12 0.74
CA ASP A 182 -7.06 -24.79 0.56
C ASP A 182 -8.15 -23.70 0.58
N THR A 183 -9.42 -24.12 0.59
CA THR A 183 -10.54 -23.19 0.64
C THR A 183 -10.49 -22.40 1.95
N LEU A 184 -10.32 -21.08 1.82
CA LEU A 184 -10.45 -20.15 2.92
C LEU A 184 -11.93 -19.95 3.20
N GLY A 185 -12.44 -20.63 4.24
CA GLY A 185 -13.86 -20.58 4.61
C GLY A 185 -14.29 -19.28 5.29
N VAL A 186 -13.36 -18.37 5.56
CA VAL A 186 -13.62 -17.09 6.24
C VAL A 186 -13.70 -15.94 5.23
N LYS A 187 -14.49 -14.93 5.56
CA LYS A 187 -14.53 -13.67 4.87
C LYS A 187 -13.88 -12.62 5.77
N ILE A 188 -12.74 -12.11 5.32
CA ILE A 188 -11.98 -11.06 6.01
C ILE A 188 -12.53 -9.70 5.56
N GLN A 189 -12.55 -8.75 6.46
CA GLN A 189 -12.99 -7.38 6.19
C GLN A 189 -11.94 -6.63 5.37
N GLY A 190 -12.37 -5.77 4.47
CA GLY A 190 -11.54 -4.76 3.79
C GLY A 190 -11.34 -5.00 2.30
N GLY A 191 -10.44 -5.89 1.88
CA GLY A 191 -10.08 -6.02 0.48
C GLY A 191 -9.64 -4.68 -0.13
N PRO A 192 -10.06 -4.34 -1.36
CA PRO A 192 -9.75 -3.07 -2.02
C PRO A 192 -10.21 -1.80 -1.26
N MET A 193 -11.11 -1.92 -0.28
CA MET A 193 -11.50 -0.79 0.60
C MET A 193 -10.49 -0.52 1.72
N MET A 194 -9.60 -1.47 2.02
CA MET A 194 -8.64 -1.34 3.12
C MET A 194 -7.79 -0.06 3.05
N PRO A 195 -7.28 0.37 1.88
CA PRO A 195 -6.52 1.61 1.79
C PRO A 195 -7.27 2.87 2.23
N LEU A 196 -8.58 2.90 2.02
CA LEU A 196 -9.41 4.04 2.45
C LEU A 196 -9.61 4.04 3.97
N LEU A 197 -9.82 2.86 4.55
CA LEU A 197 -10.06 2.71 5.99
C LEU A 197 -8.78 2.89 6.81
N ALA A 198 -7.64 2.44 6.27
CA ALA A 198 -6.35 2.49 6.94
C ALA A 198 -5.63 3.84 6.80
N ASP A 199 -6.16 4.80 6.06
CA ASP A 199 -5.56 6.14 5.94
C ASP A 199 -5.65 6.88 7.27
N VAL A 200 -4.57 6.83 8.05
CA VAL A 200 -4.48 7.38 9.40
C VAL A 200 -4.75 8.88 9.41
N ALA A 201 -4.28 9.63 8.41
CA ALA A 201 -4.50 11.06 8.33
C ALA A 201 -5.95 11.43 8.00
N LYS A 202 -6.65 10.57 7.25
CA LYS A 202 -8.07 10.81 6.91
C LYS A 202 -9.04 10.20 7.89
N ASN A 203 -8.63 9.14 8.57
CA ASN A 203 -9.42 8.40 9.54
C ASN A 203 -8.73 8.40 10.93
N PRO A 204 -8.45 9.57 11.51
CA PRO A 204 -7.76 9.65 12.80
C PRO A 204 -8.56 8.98 13.92
N GLU A 205 -9.86 8.88 13.80
CA GLU A 205 -10.74 8.16 14.73
C GLU A 205 -10.38 6.68 14.88
N TYR A 206 -9.63 6.12 13.92
CA TYR A 206 -9.25 4.71 13.92
C TYR A 206 -7.99 4.41 14.77
N LEU A 207 -7.15 5.42 15.03
CA LEU A 207 -5.92 5.23 15.80
C LEU A 207 -5.57 6.42 16.71
N LEU A 208 -5.96 7.63 16.32
CA LEU A 208 -5.43 8.86 16.91
C LEU A 208 -6.49 9.65 17.69
N ASN A 209 -7.66 9.07 17.98
CA ASN A 209 -8.64 9.75 18.81
C ASN A 209 -8.18 9.79 20.28
N GLU A 210 -8.63 10.79 21.01
CA GLU A 210 -8.21 11.04 22.40
C GLU A 210 -8.54 9.85 23.33
N GLN A 211 -9.62 9.10 23.06
CA GLN A 211 -10.01 7.96 23.87
C GLN A 211 -9.04 6.79 23.70
N ASP A 212 -8.56 6.53 22.48
CA ASP A 212 -7.59 5.49 22.18
C ASP A 212 -6.19 5.89 22.66
N LEU A 213 -5.79 7.14 22.43
CA LEU A 213 -4.52 7.67 22.91
C LEU A 213 -4.40 7.64 24.44
N ALA A 214 -5.52 7.85 25.17
CA ALA A 214 -5.56 7.72 26.63
C ALA A 214 -5.36 6.29 27.14
N GLN A 215 -5.45 5.28 26.27
CA GLN A 215 -5.19 3.86 26.56
C GLN A 215 -3.83 3.39 26.04
N CYS A 216 -2.95 4.33 25.64
CA CYS A 216 -1.64 4.04 25.09
C CYS A 216 -0.56 4.86 25.80
N ASP A 217 0.62 4.26 25.93
CA ASP A 217 1.83 4.99 26.22
C ASP A 217 2.49 5.46 24.91
N LEU A 218 2.97 6.68 24.88
CA LEU A 218 3.66 7.24 23.73
C LEU A 218 5.14 7.50 24.06
N TYR A 219 6.02 7.01 23.19
CA TYR A 219 7.46 7.18 23.36
C TYR A 219 8.08 7.82 22.11
N GLN A 220 8.87 8.86 22.28
CA GLN A 220 9.69 9.38 21.20
C GLN A 220 10.92 8.48 21.01
N LYS A 221 11.09 7.97 19.81
CA LYS A 221 12.26 7.18 19.40
C LYS A 221 13.31 8.10 18.76
N GLN A 222 14.44 7.51 18.38
CA GLN A 222 15.42 8.24 17.57
C GLN A 222 14.75 8.75 16.29
N PRO A 223 15.01 9.99 15.88
CA PRO A 223 14.46 10.54 14.66
C PRO A 223 14.88 9.71 13.43
N ALA A 224 14.14 9.82 12.34
CA ALA A 224 14.47 9.19 11.07
C ALA A 224 14.46 10.22 9.95
N LYS A 225 15.18 9.95 8.84
CA LYS A 225 15.08 10.77 7.63
C LYS A 225 14.25 10.05 6.57
N LEU A 226 13.34 10.80 5.96
CA LEU A 226 12.58 10.40 4.78
C LEU A 226 12.52 11.61 3.83
N ASN A 227 12.87 11.41 2.56
CA ASN A 227 13.01 12.51 1.58
C ASN A 227 13.97 13.62 2.07
N ASP A 228 15.08 13.21 2.70
CA ASP A 228 16.12 14.07 3.30
C ASP A 228 15.62 15.04 4.41
N ARG A 229 14.37 14.86 4.87
CA ARG A 229 13.76 15.63 5.97
C ARG A 229 13.77 14.83 7.26
N LEU A 230 13.98 15.50 8.39
CA LEU A 230 13.92 14.88 9.72
C LEU A 230 12.47 14.64 10.15
N HIS A 231 12.25 13.48 10.77
CA HIS A 231 10.96 13.07 11.29
C HIS A 231 11.04 12.73 12.76
N TYR A 232 10.07 13.18 13.53
CA TYR A 232 9.75 12.56 14.82
C TYR A 232 9.28 11.13 14.55
N VAL A 233 9.79 10.18 15.31
CA VAL A 233 9.32 8.80 15.31
C VAL A 233 8.65 8.55 16.65
N ILE A 234 7.33 8.47 16.64
CA ILE A 234 6.53 8.28 17.84
C ILE A 234 6.03 6.85 17.88
N GLN A 235 6.44 6.12 18.93
CA GLN A 235 5.93 4.78 19.20
C GLN A 235 4.67 4.90 20.06
N VAL A 236 3.59 4.29 19.58
CA VAL A 236 2.31 4.15 20.28
C VAL A 236 2.22 2.72 20.80
N VAL A 237 2.06 2.54 22.11
CA VAL A 237 2.03 1.23 22.78
C VAL A 237 0.73 1.12 23.57
N PRO A 238 -0.24 0.28 23.12
CA PRO A 238 -1.46 0.04 23.89
C PRO A 238 -1.18 -0.56 25.27
N HIS A 239 -1.89 -0.10 26.29
CA HIS A 239 -1.83 -0.67 27.63
C HIS A 239 -2.18 -2.16 27.64
N ASP A 240 -1.81 -2.88 28.70
CA ASP A 240 -2.11 -4.31 28.81
C ASP A 240 -3.61 -4.62 28.88
N ILE A 241 -4.40 -3.70 29.41
CA ILE A 241 -5.85 -3.80 29.48
C ILE A 241 -6.45 -2.60 28.73
N THR A 242 -7.15 -2.88 27.65
CA THR A 242 -7.87 -1.89 26.85
C THR A 242 -9.33 -2.30 26.68
N TYR A 243 -10.20 -1.36 26.38
CA TYR A 243 -11.64 -1.64 26.20
C TYR A 243 -11.93 -2.51 24.96
N TYR A 244 -11.07 -2.41 23.96
CA TYR A 244 -11.10 -3.17 22.69
C TYR A 244 -9.69 -3.22 22.12
N PRO A 245 -9.41 -4.14 21.17
CA PRO A 245 -8.10 -4.22 20.54
C PRO A 245 -7.71 -2.92 19.85
N LEU A 246 -6.60 -2.33 20.25
CA LEU A 246 -6.06 -1.10 19.68
C LEU A 246 -4.93 -1.40 18.70
N MET A 247 -4.72 -0.47 17.77
CA MET A 247 -3.53 -0.44 16.93
C MET A 247 -2.41 0.26 17.69
N GLY A 248 -1.24 -0.36 17.76
CA GLY A 248 0.00 0.28 18.19
C GLY A 248 1.01 0.35 17.05
N GLY A 249 2.19 0.92 17.29
CA GLY A 249 3.26 0.94 16.30
C GLY A 249 3.99 2.26 16.20
N LEU A 250 4.45 2.64 15.01
CA LEU A 250 5.28 3.81 14.77
C LEU A 250 4.58 4.81 13.85
N LEU A 251 4.58 6.07 14.26
CA LEU A 251 4.18 7.22 13.45
C LEU A 251 5.42 8.04 13.11
N TYR A 252 5.58 8.36 11.83
CA TYR A 252 6.65 9.21 11.32
C TYR A 252 6.05 10.56 10.95
N ILE A 253 6.46 11.59 11.68
CA ILE A 253 5.91 12.95 11.58
C ILE A 253 7.03 13.90 11.19
N ASP A 254 6.91 14.54 10.03
CA ASP A 254 7.88 15.53 9.56
C ASP A 254 8.03 16.66 10.56
N GLN A 255 9.26 17.01 10.94
CA GLN A 255 9.51 17.96 12.02
C GLN A 255 9.15 19.41 11.69
N GLU A 256 9.17 19.79 10.41
CA GLU A 256 8.87 21.16 9.99
C GLU A 256 7.37 21.36 9.74
N SER A 257 6.76 20.48 8.95
CA SER A 257 5.37 20.59 8.53
C SER A 257 4.39 19.98 9.52
N LEU A 258 4.88 19.12 10.44
CA LEU A 258 4.07 18.27 11.31
C LEU A 258 3.11 17.35 10.52
N THR A 259 3.56 16.89 9.37
CA THR A 259 2.81 15.98 8.50
C THR A 259 3.12 14.53 8.84
N ILE A 260 2.11 13.70 8.99
CA ILE A 260 2.28 12.23 9.08
C ILE A 260 2.66 11.73 7.68
N THR A 261 3.87 11.22 7.51
CA THR A 261 4.38 10.77 6.20
C THR A 261 4.48 9.26 6.10
N ARG A 262 4.44 8.57 7.23
CA ARG A 262 4.43 7.11 7.30
C ARG A 262 3.81 6.65 8.62
N ALA A 263 3.11 5.52 8.58
CA ALA A 263 2.67 4.80 9.77
C ALA A 263 2.96 3.30 9.60
N GLU A 264 3.45 2.67 10.66
CA GLU A 264 3.69 1.23 10.76
C GLU A 264 2.95 0.73 11.98
N LEU A 265 1.84 0.01 11.75
CA LEU A 265 0.86 -0.31 12.77
C LEU A 265 0.73 -1.80 12.94
N GLU A 266 0.42 -2.23 14.16
CA GLU A 266 0.10 -3.60 14.50
C GLU A 266 -1.12 -3.64 15.44
N LEU A 267 -2.09 -4.49 15.13
CA LEU A 267 -3.25 -4.70 16.00
C LEU A 267 -2.85 -5.55 17.20
N ASP A 268 -3.25 -5.11 18.38
CA ASP A 268 -3.14 -5.95 19.58
C ASP A 268 -4.07 -7.17 19.47
N VAL A 269 -3.48 -8.34 19.32
CA VAL A 269 -4.20 -9.61 19.19
C VAL A 269 -4.15 -10.45 20.46
N ARG A 270 -3.72 -9.89 21.60
CA ARG A 270 -3.68 -10.60 22.91
C ARG A 270 -5.06 -11.14 23.27
N ASP A 271 -6.10 -10.32 23.18
CA ASP A 271 -7.47 -10.82 23.15
C ASP A 271 -7.90 -11.19 21.72
N TRP A 272 -7.58 -12.42 21.35
CA TRP A 272 -7.88 -12.92 20.01
C TRP A 272 -9.38 -12.99 19.68
N ARG A 273 -10.28 -13.01 20.69
CA ARG A 273 -11.73 -13.04 20.46
C ARG A 273 -12.20 -11.70 19.95
N SER A 274 -11.91 -10.64 20.69
CA SER A 274 -12.23 -9.27 20.30
C SER A 274 -11.52 -8.89 19.00
N ALA A 275 -10.21 -9.20 18.83
CA ALA A 275 -9.49 -8.98 17.59
C ALA A 275 -10.12 -9.71 16.39
N SER A 276 -10.72 -10.90 16.59
CA SER A 276 -11.43 -11.61 15.52
C SER A 276 -12.65 -10.85 14.99
N GLU A 277 -13.35 -10.09 15.84
CA GLU A 277 -14.52 -9.30 15.45
C GLU A 277 -14.15 -8.16 14.51
N TYR A 278 -12.97 -7.55 14.71
CA TYR A 278 -12.43 -6.51 13.81
C TYR A 278 -12.01 -7.05 12.45
N MET A 279 -11.57 -8.31 12.38
CA MET A 279 -11.01 -8.88 11.16
C MET A 279 -12.03 -9.63 10.31
N LEU A 280 -13.14 -10.10 10.90
CA LEU A 280 -14.06 -11.01 10.23
C LEU A 280 -15.39 -10.36 9.88
N VAL A 281 -15.80 -10.51 8.62
CA VAL A 281 -17.18 -10.27 8.19
C VAL A 281 -18.03 -11.52 8.43
N LYS A 282 -17.49 -12.72 8.13
CA LYS A 282 -18.23 -13.99 8.23
C LYS A 282 -17.28 -15.17 8.37
N LYS A 283 -17.70 -16.15 9.17
CA LYS A 283 -17.05 -17.48 9.23
C LYS A 283 -18.09 -18.59 9.26
N PRO A 284 -17.76 -19.82 8.78
CA PRO A 284 -18.63 -20.98 8.88
C PRO A 284 -18.85 -21.41 10.34
N LEU A 285 -19.98 -22.05 10.59
CA LEU A 285 -20.25 -22.70 11.86
C LEU A 285 -19.21 -23.81 12.11
N GLY A 286 -18.70 -23.88 13.35
CA GLY A 286 -17.70 -24.88 13.74
C GLY A 286 -16.25 -24.53 13.34
N LEU A 287 -16.01 -23.41 12.66
CA LEU A 287 -14.66 -22.90 12.43
C LEU A 287 -14.26 -21.98 13.59
N ARG A 288 -13.10 -22.25 14.19
CA ARG A 288 -12.43 -21.37 15.14
C ARG A 288 -11.38 -20.57 14.38
N PHE A 289 -11.54 -19.26 14.36
CA PHE A 289 -10.58 -18.30 13.80
C PHE A 289 -9.77 -17.70 14.94
N ARG A 290 -8.44 -17.65 14.78
CA ARG A 290 -7.54 -17.03 15.77
C ARG A 290 -6.54 -16.14 15.04
N PRO A 291 -6.68 -14.81 15.10
CA PRO A 291 -5.66 -13.89 14.63
C PRO A 291 -4.35 -14.12 15.36
N LYS A 292 -3.25 -13.95 14.64
CA LYS A 292 -1.88 -14.07 15.13
C LYS A 292 -1.07 -12.82 14.87
N LEU A 293 -1.43 -12.09 13.81
CA LEU A 293 -0.78 -10.86 13.39
C LEU A 293 -1.74 -10.11 12.50
N LEU A 294 -1.79 -8.80 12.66
CA LEU A 294 -2.31 -7.86 11.68
C LEU A 294 -1.39 -6.64 11.71
N THR A 295 -0.62 -6.46 10.66
CA THR A 295 0.25 -5.30 10.50
C THR A 295 -0.17 -4.48 9.29
N MET A 296 0.03 -3.17 9.36
CA MET A 296 -0.19 -2.24 8.27
C MET A 296 1.00 -1.30 8.15
N THR A 297 1.47 -1.09 6.94
CA THR A 297 2.41 -0.02 6.59
C THR A 297 1.72 0.92 5.64
N ILE A 298 1.60 2.17 6.01
CA ILE A 298 0.98 3.23 5.22
C ILE A 298 2.07 4.25 4.88
N GLY A 299 2.24 4.53 3.60
CA GLY A 299 3.16 5.54 3.09
C GLY A 299 2.43 6.70 2.45
N TYR A 300 3.01 7.89 2.61
CA TYR A 300 2.52 9.12 1.99
C TYR A 300 3.65 9.79 1.22
N SER A 301 3.28 10.56 0.22
CA SER A 301 4.19 11.43 -0.53
C SER A 301 3.70 12.86 -0.51
N THR A 302 4.63 13.80 -0.40
CA THR A 302 4.35 15.25 -0.43
C THR A 302 4.80 15.80 -1.77
N ASP A 303 3.91 16.51 -2.48
CA ASP A 303 4.23 17.17 -3.73
C ASP A 303 5.01 18.49 -3.50
N MET A 304 5.43 19.14 -4.60
CA MET A 304 6.16 20.41 -4.54
C MET A 304 5.35 21.57 -3.95
N GLN A 305 4.02 21.46 -3.90
CA GLN A 305 3.11 22.42 -3.30
C GLN A 305 2.92 22.18 -1.81
N GLY A 306 3.54 21.14 -1.24
CA GLY A 306 3.44 20.77 0.17
C GLY A 306 2.19 19.95 0.52
N VAL A 307 1.43 19.48 -0.47
CA VAL A 307 0.24 18.65 -0.24
C VAL A 307 0.63 17.18 -0.18
N THR A 308 0.27 16.54 0.92
CA THR A 308 0.64 15.15 1.22
C THR A 308 -0.52 14.22 0.89
N ARG A 309 -0.21 13.09 0.22
CA ARG A 309 -1.18 12.09 -0.21
C ARG A 309 -0.70 10.68 0.11
N MET A 310 -1.62 9.82 0.48
CA MET A 310 -1.34 8.40 0.58
C MET A 310 -0.92 7.84 -0.78
N ASN A 311 0.18 7.11 -0.83
CA ASN A 311 0.72 6.52 -2.07
C ASN A 311 0.92 5.00 -1.99
N TYR A 312 0.99 4.44 -0.79
CA TYR A 312 1.25 3.03 -0.57
C TYR A 312 0.55 2.49 0.67
N LEU A 313 0.07 1.26 0.58
CA LEU A 313 -0.38 0.44 1.71
C LEU A 313 0.12 -0.99 1.55
N ARG A 314 0.64 -1.56 2.64
CA ARG A 314 0.81 -3.00 2.80
C ARG A 314 0.12 -3.43 4.10
N ASN A 315 -0.68 -4.48 3.99
CA ASN A 315 -1.33 -5.11 5.14
C ASN A 315 -0.98 -6.59 5.14
N GLU A 316 -0.48 -7.09 6.26
CA GLU A 316 -0.25 -8.53 6.45
C GLU A 316 -1.10 -9.05 7.58
N MET A 317 -1.89 -10.07 7.29
CA MET A 317 -2.71 -10.79 8.26
C MET A 317 -2.25 -12.24 8.38
N ARG A 318 -1.95 -12.70 9.59
CA ARG A 318 -1.67 -14.10 9.88
C ARG A 318 -2.67 -14.62 10.87
N PHE A 319 -3.29 -15.76 10.59
CA PHE A 319 -4.32 -16.34 11.44
C PHE A 319 -4.37 -17.86 11.33
N ASN A 320 -4.89 -18.50 12.36
CA ASN A 320 -5.17 -19.93 12.36
C ASN A 320 -6.67 -20.17 12.14
N CYS A 321 -6.95 -21.15 11.27
CA CYS A 321 -8.28 -21.72 11.11
C CYS A 321 -8.28 -23.16 11.61
N ASP A 322 -9.12 -23.42 12.62
CA ASP A 322 -9.25 -24.71 13.28
C ASP A 322 -10.68 -25.21 13.16
N TRP A 323 -10.85 -26.36 12.50
CA TRP A 323 -12.14 -27.04 12.40
C TRP A 323 -12.31 -28.04 13.54
N LYS A 324 -13.43 -28.01 14.23
CA LYS A 324 -13.73 -28.93 15.36
C LYS A 324 -13.46 -30.41 15.06
N ARG A 325 -13.40 -30.80 13.78
CA ARG A 325 -13.19 -32.18 13.33
C ARG A 325 -11.79 -32.46 12.79
N ARG A 326 -10.86 -31.51 12.83
CA ARG A 326 -9.47 -31.67 12.37
C ARG A 326 -8.52 -31.67 13.55
N LEU A 327 -7.52 -32.57 13.52
CA LEU A 327 -6.50 -32.70 14.57
C LEU A 327 -5.54 -31.51 14.63
N PHE A 328 -5.36 -30.78 13.51
CA PHE A 328 -4.42 -29.67 13.41
C PHE A 328 -5.07 -28.43 12.79
N ALA A 329 -4.76 -27.28 13.38
CA ALA A 329 -5.09 -25.98 12.81
C ALA A 329 -4.29 -25.73 11.53
N SER A 330 -4.86 -24.98 10.58
CA SER A 330 -4.15 -24.49 9.41
C SER A 330 -3.82 -23.02 9.60
N THR A 331 -2.55 -22.68 9.38
CA THR A 331 -2.10 -21.28 9.39
C THR A 331 -2.23 -20.68 7.99
N PHE A 332 -2.85 -19.53 7.92
CA PHE A 332 -2.98 -18.73 6.72
C PHE A 332 -2.30 -17.39 6.91
N THR A 333 -1.70 -16.90 5.85
CA THR A 333 -1.18 -15.54 5.75
C THR A 333 -1.78 -14.90 4.51
N THR A 334 -2.40 -13.74 4.67
CA THR A 334 -2.87 -12.90 3.57
C THR A 334 -2.09 -11.60 3.58
N VAL A 335 -1.50 -11.26 2.45
CA VAL A 335 -0.80 -9.99 2.23
C VAL A 335 -1.59 -9.23 1.18
N CYS A 336 -1.95 -7.99 1.52
CA CYS A 336 -2.58 -7.05 0.62
C CYS A 336 -1.63 -5.87 0.39
N GLU A 337 -1.44 -5.48 -0.85
CA GLU A 337 -0.61 -4.34 -1.23
C GLU A 337 -1.38 -3.43 -2.17
N MET A 338 -1.25 -2.14 -1.98
CA MET A 338 -1.77 -1.11 -2.87
C MET A 338 -0.69 -0.06 -3.12
N VAL A 339 -0.53 0.32 -4.37
CA VAL A 339 0.27 1.47 -4.77
C VAL A 339 -0.57 2.39 -5.64
N VAL A 340 -0.52 3.69 -5.36
CA VAL A 340 -1.07 4.72 -6.26
C VAL A 340 -0.12 4.84 -7.44
N THR A 341 -0.61 4.60 -8.65
CA THR A 341 0.20 4.60 -9.87
C THR A 341 0.07 5.88 -10.67
N ASP A 342 -1.03 6.61 -10.47
CA ASP A 342 -1.30 7.86 -11.18
C ASP A 342 -2.37 8.69 -10.45
N ARG A 343 -2.39 10.00 -10.67
CA ARG A 343 -3.44 10.92 -10.22
C ARG A 343 -4.24 11.40 -11.42
N LEU A 344 -5.53 11.05 -11.47
CA LEU A 344 -6.36 11.22 -12.66
C LEU A 344 -7.10 12.55 -12.67
N ALA A 345 -7.65 12.97 -11.52
CA ALA A 345 -8.48 14.15 -11.44
C ALA A 345 -8.56 14.71 -10.01
N THR A 346 -8.84 16.01 -9.91
CA THR A 346 -9.04 16.73 -8.64
C THR A 346 -10.28 17.60 -8.69
N GLY A 347 -10.84 17.91 -7.53
CA GLY A 347 -11.99 18.81 -7.40
C GLY A 347 -13.24 18.28 -8.12
N ARG A 348 -13.86 19.10 -8.94
CA ARG A 348 -15.12 18.77 -9.64
C ARG A 348 -14.97 17.70 -10.71
N ASP A 349 -13.76 17.49 -11.21
CA ASP A 349 -13.45 16.48 -12.24
C ASP A 349 -13.24 15.09 -11.62
N ALA A 350 -12.95 15.03 -10.35
CA ALA A 350 -12.86 13.78 -9.60
C ALA A 350 -14.28 13.22 -9.40
N LYS A 351 -14.60 12.15 -10.13
CA LYS A 351 -15.91 11.50 -10.04
C LYS A 351 -15.84 10.22 -9.24
N ARG A 352 -16.76 10.10 -8.28
CA ARG A 352 -16.86 8.90 -7.45
C ARG A 352 -17.29 7.69 -8.29
N PRO A 353 -16.58 6.55 -8.24
CA PRO A 353 -17.00 5.32 -8.89
C PRO A 353 -18.41 4.89 -8.45
N SER A 354 -19.19 4.41 -9.40
CA SER A 354 -20.59 4.01 -9.17
C SER A 354 -20.99 2.79 -10.02
N GLY A 355 -22.14 2.20 -9.73
CA GLY A 355 -22.66 1.05 -10.48
C GLY A 355 -21.78 -0.21 -10.34
N HIS A 356 -21.62 -0.95 -11.43
CA HIS A 356 -20.92 -2.24 -11.43
C HIS A 356 -19.42 -2.15 -11.10
N SER A 357 -18.76 -1.03 -11.35
CA SER A 357 -17.35 -0.86 -11.00
C SER A 357 -17.12 -0.64 -9.50
N SER A 358 -18.11 -0.06 -8.79
CA SER A 358 -17.99 0.23 -7.36
C SER A 358 -17.83 -1.05 -6.53
N PHE A 359 -16.91 -1.01 -5.57
CA PHE A 359 -16.63 -2.12 -4.65
C PHE A 359 -17.05 -1.76 -3.23
N GLY A 360 -17.82 -2.63 -2.61
CA GLY A 360 -18.34 -2.44 -1.24
C GLY A 360 -17.50 -3.18 -0.19
N ILE A 361 -17.41 -2.61 1.02
CA ILE A 361 -16.64 -3.19 2.14
C ILE A 361 -17.06 -4.61 2.52
N ARG A 362 -18.30 -5.01 2.25
CA ARG A 362 -18.83 -6.34 2.53
C ARG A 362 -18.70 -7.30 1.37
N GLU A 363 -18.15 -6.89 0.24
CA GLU A 363 -17.93 -7.76 -0.91
C GLU A 363 -16.65 -8.56 -0.75
N ARG A 364 -16.55 -9.68 -1.45
CA ARG A 364 -15.32 -10.45 -1.54
C ARG A 364 -14.60 -10.05 -2.81
N PHE A 365 -13.35 -9.66 -2.71
CA PHE A 365 -12.56 -9.25 -3.86
C PHE A 365 -12.48 -10.34 -4.93
N TYR A 366 -12.29 -11.59 -4.51
CA TYR A 366 -12.24 -12.74 -5.42
C TYR A 366 -13.53 -12.98 -6.23
N ASP A 367 -14.67 -12.49 -5.77
CA ASP A 367 -15.94 -12.63 -6.49
C ASP A 367 -16.15 -11.52 -7.54
N ARG A 368 -15.32 -10.49 -7.51
CA ARG A 368 -15.39 -9.31 -8.38
C ARG A 368 -14.36 -9.32 -9.51
N VAL A 369 -13.48 -10.29 -9.56
CA VAL A 369 -12.41 -10.41 -10.55
C VAL A 369 -12.44 -11.78 -11.21
N GLU A 370 -12.05 -11.83 -12.49
CA GLU A 370 -12.12 -13.03 -13.32
C GLU A 370 -10.88 -13.91 -13.20
N TYR A 371 -10.96 -15.11 -13.78
CA TYR A 371 -9.81 -16.00 -13.86
C TYR A 371 -8.75 -15.45 -14.80
N PHE A 372 -7.54 -15.80 -14.51
CA PHE A 372 -6.31 -15.31 -15.05
C PHE A 372 -5.81 -16.21 -16.18
N ASP A 373 -5.79 -15.73 -17.42
CA ASP A 373 -5.21 -16.51 -18.53
C ASP A 373 -4.39 -15.70 -19.56
N ASP A 374 -4.32 -14.39 -19.42
CA ASP A 374 -3.59 -13.51 -20.31
C ASP A 374 -2.22 -13.13 -19.71
N PRO A 375 -1.08 -13.51 -20.33
CA PRO A 375 0.26 -13.11 -19.85
C PRO A 375 0.49 -11.60 -19.91
N ASP A 376 -0.12 -10.90 -20.89
CA ASP A 376 0.04 -9.46 -21.11
C ASP A 376 -1.05 -8.63 -20.42
N PHE A 377 -1.75 -9.23 -19.46
CA PHE A 377 -2.90 -8.61 -18.79
C PHE A 377 -2.61 -7.22 -18.22
N TRP A 378 -1.38 -6.97 -17.80
CA TRP A 378 -0.95 -5.71 -17.23
C TRP A 378 -0.08 -4.85 -18.15
N ALA A 379 -0.04 -5.13 -19.46
CA ALA A 379 0.86 -4.43 -20.40
C ALA A 379 0.77 -2.90 -20.30
N ASP A 380 -0.46 -2.37 -20.15
CA ASP A 380 -0.73 -0.93 -20.16
C ASP A 380 -0.71 -0.27 -18.74
N TYR A 381 -0.44 -1.04 -17.70
CA TYR A 381 -0.59 -0.55 -16.32
C TYR A 381 0.68 -0.69 -15.50
N ASN A 382 0.92 0.28 -14.62
CA ASN A 382 1.89 0.15 -13.56
C ASN A 382 1.38 -0.84 -12.50
N ILE A 383 2.26 -1.73 -12.05
CA ILE A 383 1.99 -2.75 -11.04
C ILE A 383 3.16 -2.82 -10.05
N ILE A 384 2.93 -3.44 -8.91
CA ILE A 384 4.04 -3.90 -8.08
C ILE A 384 4.60 -5.16 -8.74
N GLU A 385 5.89 -5.18 -9.04
CA GLU A 385 6.55 -6.35 -9.64
C GLU A 385 6.33 -7.59 -8.78
N PRO A 386 5.89 -8.75 -9.32
CA PRO A 386 5.81 -9.96 -8.54
C PRO A 386 7.22 -10.45 -8.14
N THR A 387 7.33 -11.07 -6.97
CA THR A 387 8.55 -11.78 -6.60
C THR A 387 8.69 -13.06 -7.43
N GLU A 388 9.90 -13.59 -7.56
CA GLU A 388 10.14 -14.86 -8.27
C GLU A 388 9.29 -16.01 -7.70
N SER A 389 9.18 -16.08 -6.37
CA SER A 389 8.35 -17.08 -5.72
C SER A 389 6.86 -16.94 -6.03
N LEU A 390 6.38 -15.71 -6.24
CA LEU A 390 4.99 -15.42 -6.61
C LEU A 390 4.76 -15.75 -8.09
N GLU A 391 5.69 -15.45 -8.98
CA GLU A 391 5.64 -15.83 -10.40
C GLU A 391 5.53 -17.36 -10.57
N HIS A 392 6.41 -18.11 -9.91
CA HIS A 392 6.34 -19.57 -9.89
C HIS A 392 5.02 -20.09 -9.31
N ALA A 393 4.45 -19.41 -8.34
CA ALA A 393 3.15 -19.78 -7.78
C ALA A 393 2.00 -19.51 -8.75
N ILE A 394 2.02 -18.38 -9.45
CA ILE A 394 1.08 -18.01 -10.50
C ILE A 394 1.08 -19.08 -11.59
N ASP A 395 2.24 -19.45 -12.10
CA ASP A 395 2.37 -20.49 -13.15
C ASP A 395 1.86 -21.85 -12.69
N ARG A 396 2.17 -22.23 -11.46
CA ARG A 396 1.68 -23.49 -10.88
C ARG A 396 0.16 -23.51 -10.71
N LEU A 397 -0.44 -22.41 -10.28
CA LEU A 397 -1.89 -22.29 -10.12
C LEU A 397 -2.58 -22.31 -11.47
N ARG A 398 -2.02 -21.62 -12.48
CA ARG A 398 -2.50 -21.58 -13.86
C ARG A 398 -2.52 -22.97 -14.53
N LYS A 399 -1.41 -23.72 -14.44
CA LYS A 399 -1.32 -25.08 -14.98
C LYS A 399 -2.37 -26.04 -14.41
N LYS A 400 -2.76 -25.84 -13.13
CA LYS A 400 -3.79 -26.67 -12.47
C LYS A 400 -5.23 -26.31 -12.80
N LEU A 401 -5.47 -25.17 -13.40
CA LEU A 401 -6.80 -24.76 -13.86
C LEU A 401 -7.08 -25.26 -15.29
N ARG A 402 -5.99 -25.55 -16.06
CA ARG A 402 -6.09 -26.10 -17.44
C ARG A 402 -6.24 -27.62 -17.49
N ASN A 403 -5.91 -28.32 -16.38
CA ASN A 403 -6.05 -29.76 -16.20
C ASN A 403 -7.26 -30.09 -15.30
#